data_f702804956e0e6db70adeebbb6b6c2eb
#
_entry.id   f702804956e0e6db70adeebbb6b6c2eb
#
_cell.length_a   1.000
_cell.length_b   1.000
_cell.length_c   1.000
_cell.angle_alpha   90.00
_cell.angle_beta   90.00
_cell.angle_gamma   90.00
#
_symmetry.space_group_name_H-M   'P 1'
#
loop_
_entity.id
_entity.type
_entity.pdbx_description
1 polymer ?
#
loop_
_entity_poly.entity_id
_entity_poly.type
_entity_poly.pdbx_seq_one_letter_code
_entity_poly.pdbx_strand_id
1 'polypeptide(L)'
;MIAGAVLFINLAGAVFGQSAPSTTKPAEAAAKNSAAAATAPVRFEIADIHTSPRRRYPFFDGAFLQDGRYIMRQATMVDLIRTAYGLHDSSDVHGGPSWLEWYRWDVIGQVPPGATEATAKQMLQSLLVQRFGLVIHTGNAPMPAYVLTAPKGKDKLKESDGTGDTGCKSQPPANQAAGAILQILVTCHNESMEQFAEDVHSMADGYLTDPVVDSTALKGAYDFDLKWTPRGLLARAASEGISIFDAVDKELGLKLSHDTAPRPVQIVDSVNETPTPNAPDLAKIMPPLPPAQFEVATIKPSAPDEKQGGRISGDEVNVHAFPLRMLINLSWDLDPSDSGEIVGAPKWLDSEKIDVEAKVATSSLSEGAGPGRPSISFEDLREMLKALLIERFEMKFRMEDQAVDAYELVAEKPKLTPADPKSRTNCHIGPGPDGKDPSMTSPILNMLLTCQNVTMEQAVEEFPHFAAYYLYQAPVDKTGLKGGWDFTLNWSSGDNMPGFNGGGGPPQSESGTASEPNGALSFYDAVSKELGLKLVKVKRPEPVLVIDHIDEQPTPN
;
A
#
# COMPACT_ATOMS: atom_id res chain seq x y z
N MET A 1 41.97 10.87 25.42
CA MET A 1 42.48 11.84 26.43
C MET A 1 41.35 12.81 26.71
N ILE A 2 40.80 12.75 27.75
CA ILE A 2 40.64 13.14 29.15
C ILE A 2 39.12 13.06 29.39
N ALA A 3 38.49 12.21 30.12
CA ALA A 3 38.59 11.82 31.53
C ALA A 3 38.07 12.88 32.52
N GLY A 4 37.09 12.52 33.29
CA GLY A 4 36.73 13.10 34.58
C GLY A 4 35.23 13.35 34.73
N ALA A 5 34.54 12.98 35.73
CA ALA A 5 34.70 12.15 36.93
C ALA A 5 33.38 12.27 37.74
N VAL A 6 33.03 11.20 38.36
CA VAL A 6 31.91 10.91 39.29
C VAL A 6 32.02 11.75 40.57
N LEU A 7 30.88 12.13 41.14
CA LEU A 7 30.81 12.35 42.59
C LEU A 7 29.51 11.84 43.22
N PHE A 8 29.63 10.77 44.00
CA PHE A 8 28.66 10.28 44.99
C PHE A 8 28.82 11.05 46.30
N ILE A 9 27.74 11.39 46.97
CA ILE A 9 27.76 11.62 48.45
C ILE A 9 26.56 10.92 49.08
N ASN A 10 26.86 9.90 49.84
CA ASN A 10 26.01 9.31 50.89
C ASN A 10 26.25 10.06 52.20
N LEU A 11 25.21 10.27 52.99
CA LEU A 11 25.36 10.38 54.44
C LEU A 11 24.10 9.90 55.17
N ALA A 12 24.30 8.89 55.99
CA ALA A 12 23.35 8.31 56.91
C ALA A 12 23.35 9.06 58.26
N GLY A 13 22.25 9.00 58.97
CA GLY A 13 22.17 9.45 60.36
C GLY A 13 20.86 9.05 61.03
N ALA A 14 20.91 7.99 61.84
CA ALA A 14 19.82 7.52 62.67
C ALA A 14 19.87 8.19 64.08
N VAL A 15 18.72 8.49 64.68
CA VAL A 15 18.55 8.51 66.11
C VAL A 15 17.13 8.12 66.56
N PHE A 16 17.06 7.24 67.53
CA PHE A 16 15.90 6.67 68.16
C PHE A 16 15.17 7.67 69.12
N GLY A 17 13.86 7.48 69.26
CA GLY A 17 13.07 8.08 70.32
C GLY A 17 11.68 7.46 70.45
N GLN A 18 11.50 6.57 71.42
CA GLN A 18 10.21 5.99 71.86
C GLN A 18 9.41 6.97 72.69
N SER A 19 8.08 7.02 72.53
CA SER A 19 7.10 7.18 73.63
C SER A 19 5.68 6.83 73.21
N ALA A 20 4.95 6.17 74.04
CA ALA A 20 3.67 5.48 73.86
C ALA A 20 2.43 6.41 74.11
N PRO A 21 1.18 5.92 74.24
CA PRO A 21 0.11 6.19 73.29
C PRO A 21 -0.96 7.15 73.79
N SER A 22 -1.69 7.81 72.98
CA SER A 22 -2.95 8.45 73.34
C SER A 22 -4.03 8.16 72.30
N THR A 23 -5.11 7.64 72.81
CA THR A 23 -6.37 7.36 72.15
C THR A 23 -7.08 8.62 71.67
N THR A 24 -7.39 8.72 70.35
CA THR A 24 -8.46 9.61 69.91
C THR A 24 -9.16 8.99 68.68
N LYS A 25 -10.47 9.10 68.71
CA LYS A 25 -11.52 8.67 67.79
C LYS A 25 -11.24 8.91 66.31
N PRO A 26 -11.75 8.08 65.39
CA PRO A 26 -11.57 8.28 63.96
C PRO A 26 -12.42 9.45 63.41
N ALA A 27 -11.78 10.45 62.87
CA ALA A 27 -12.40 11.45 62.04
C ALA A 27 -12.55 10.88 60.61
N GLU A 28 -13.74 10.91 60.11
CA GLU A 28 -14.14 10.62 58.75
C GLU A 28 -13.32 11.46 57.77
N ALA A 29 -12.33 10.88 57.12
CA ALA A 29 -11.61 11.51 56.03
C ALA A 29 -12.46 11.37 54.75
N ALA A 30 -13.10 12.47 54.37
CA ALA A 30 -13.72 12.62 53.07
C ALA A 30 -12.71 12.29 51.99
N ALA A 31 -12.93 11.19 51.29
CA ALA A 31 -12.25 10.86 50.05
C ALA A 31 -12.57 11.96 49.01
N LYS A 32 -11.65 12.89 48.85
CA LYS A 32 -11.66 13.75 47.66
C LYS A 32 -11.39 12.86 46.48
N ASN A 33 -12.46 12.51 45.75
CA ASN A 33 -12.39 12.05 44.36
C ASN A 33 -11.60 13.11 43.57
N SER A 34 -10.33 12.84 43.34
CA SER A 34 -9.59 13.47 42.29
C SER A 34 -10.17 12.90 40.98
N ALA A 35 -11.25 13.52 40.50
CA ALA A 35 -11.65 13.36 39.14
C ALA A 35 -10.43 13.77 38.31
N ALA A 36 -9.78 12.82 37.67
CA ALA A 36 -8.80 13.09 36.64
C ALA A 36 -9.51 14.07 35.65
N ALA A 37 -9.00 15.29 35.62
CA ALA A 37 -9.47 16.25 34.63
C ALA A 37 -9.28 15.57 33.28
N ALA A 38 -10.39 15.23 32.60
CA ALA A 38 -10.37 14.73 31.25
C ALA A 38 -9.65 15.79 30.42
N THR A 39 -8.41 15.51 30.02
CA THR A 39 -7.66 16.36 29.10
C THR A 39 -8.54 16.56 27.88
N ALA A 40 -8.77 17.80 27.48
CA ALA A 40 -9.57 18.10 26.30
C ALA A 40 -9.01 17.29 25.11
N PRO A 41 -9.86 16.70 24.29
CA PRO A 41 -9.41 15.89 23.17
C PRO A 41 -8.51 16.72 22.24
N VAL A 42 -7.37 16.17 21.90
CA VAL A 42 -6.41 16.77 20.95
C VAL A 42 -7.09 16.84 19.59
N ARG A 43 -7.15 18.03 18.97
CA ARG A 43 -7.91 18.28 17.73
C ARG A 43 -7.11 19.12 16.76
N PHE A 44 -7.36 18.96 15.47
CA PHE A 44 -6.91 19.93 14.48
C PHE A 44 -7.56 21.29 14.77
N GLU A 45 -6.83 22.38 14.56
CA GLU A 45 -7.36 23.72 14.68
C GLU A 45 -8.49 23.94 13.68
N ILE A 46 -8.26 23.49 12.45
CA ILE A 46 -9.25 23.44 11.37
C ILE A 46 -8.92 22.24 10.47
N ALA A 47 -9.91 21.68 9.80
CA ALA A 47 -9.70 20.59 8.85
C ALA A 47 -10.60 20.74 7.62
N ASP A 48 -10.03 20.47 6.46
CA ASP A 48 -10.69 20.25 5.20
C ASP A 48 -10.90 18.76 4.97
N ILE A 49 -12.12 18.37 4.63
CA ILE A 49 -12.46 17.02 4.22
C ILE A 49 -13.34 17.13 2.98
N HIS A 50 -12.91 16.50 1.91
CA HIS A 50 -13.71 16.41 0.69
C HIS A 50 -13.49 15.06 0.01
N THR A 51 -14.41 14.65 -0.84
CA THR A 51 -14.27 13.45 -1.66
C THR A 51 -13.07 13.62 -2.58
N SER A 52 -12.18 12.63 -2.61
CA SER A 52 -11.01 12.66 -3.48
C SER A 52 -11.41 12.73 -4.95
N PRO A 53 -10.68 13.47 -5.79
CA PRO A 53 -10.87 13.42 -7.23
C PRO A 53 -10.59 11.99 -7.74
N ARG A 54 -11.36 11.57 -8.74
CA ARG A 54 -11.12 10.27 -9.39
C ARG A 54 -9.75 10.29 -10.07
N ARG A 55 -9.00 9.20 -9.86
CA ARG A 55 -7.69 8.97 -10.45
C ARG A 55 -7.66 7.62 -11.13
N ARG A 56 -6.80 7.50 -12.15
CA ARG A 56 -6.58 6.23 -12.85
C ARG A 56 -6.03 5.14 -11.91
N TYR A 57 -5.10 5.52 -11.05
CA TYR A 57 -4.49 4.65 -10.04
C TYR A 57 -4.73 5.24 -8.65
N PRO A 58 -5.89 4.98 -8.03
CA PRO A 58 -6.21 5.52 -6.73
C PRO A 58 -5.45 4.75 -5.64
N PHE A 59 -4.35 5.29 -5.16
CA PHE A 59 -3.65 4.76 -4.00
C PHE A 59 -3.59 5.80 -2.88
N PHE A 60 -3.63 5.31 -1.65
CA PHE A 60 -3.48 6.15 -0.47
C PHE A 60 -2.12 6.86 -0.49
N ASP A 61 -2.14 8.18 -0.48
CA ASP A 61 -0.96 9.04 -0.43
C ASP A 61 -1.09 9.96 0.78
N GLY A 62 -0.18 9.82 1.74
CA GLY A 62 -0.26 10.71 2.88
C GLY A 62 0.13 10.12 4.22
N ALA A 63 -0.52 10.66 5.24
CA ALA A 63 -0.10 10.69 6.62
C ALA A 63 1.19 11.50 6.79
N PHE A 64 1.30 12.63 6.05
CA PHE A 64 2.46 13.53 6.07
C PHE A 64 2.19 14.77 6.91
N LEU A 65 3.20 15.21 7.65
CA LEU A 65 3.26 16.56 8.18
C LEU A 65 4.03 17.44 7.18
N GLN A 66 3.39 18.49 6.70
CA GLN A 66 3.98 19.39 5.71
C GLN A 66 3.43 20.81 5.93
N ASP A 67 4.29 21.77 6.08
CA ASP A 67 3.93 23.19 6.26
C ASP A 67 2.83 23.42 7.31
N GLY A 68 2.96 22.81 8.48
CA GLY A 68 2.00 22.92 9.58
C GLY A 68 0.66 22.24 9.32
N ARG A 69 0.58 21.32 8.38
CA ARG A 69 -0.60 20.52 8.05
C ARG A 69 -0.32 19.04 8.07
N TYR A 70 -1.32 18.29 8.49
CA TYR A 70 -1.35 16.84 8.34
C TYR A 70 -2.21 16.49 7.14
N ILE A 71 -1.61 15.84 6.15
CA ILE A 71 -2.18 15.64 4.83
C ILE A 71 -2.37 14.17 4.54
N MET A 72 -3.57 13.79 4.12
CA MET A 72 -3.92 12.47 3.62
C MET A 72 -4.74 12.64 2.35
N ARG A 73 -4.34 12.02 1.25
CA ARG A 73 -5.03 12.06 -0.04
C ARG A 73 -5.43 10.65 -0.47
N GLN A 74 -6.52 10.53 -1.20
CA GLN A 74 -7.01 9.25 -1.72
C GLN A 74 -7.21 8.18 -0.62
N ALA A 75 -7.48 8.60 0.62
CA ALA A 75 -7.64 7.70 1.76
C ALA A 75 -9.04 7.09 1.81
N THR A 76 -9.14 5.78 1.88
CA THR A 76 -10.40 5.10 2.24
C THR A 76 -10.70 5.32 3.72
N MET A 77 -11.92 5.02 4.18
CA MET A 77 -12.23 5.09 5.61
C MET A 77 -11.36 4.09 6.41
N VAL A 78 -11.05 2.94 5.82
CA VAL A 78 -10.12 1.97 6.43
C VAL A 78 -8.72 2.56 6.55
N ASP A 79 -8.21 3.27 5.54
CA ASP A 79 -6.90 3.95 5.61
C ASP A 79 -6.89 5.02 6.71
N LEU A 80 -7.97 5.79 6.82
CA LEU A 80 -8.11 6.82 7.87
C LEU A 80 -8.12 6.19 9.27
N ILE A 81 -8.90 5.12 9.48
CA ILE A 81 -8.96 4.41 10.77
C ILE A 81 -7.60 3.77 11.07
N ARG A 82 -7.03 3.04 10.11
CA ARG A 82 -5.73 2.38 10.28
C ARG A 82 -4.65 3.36 10.68
N THR A 83 -4.57 4.49 9.99
CA THR A 83 -3.62 5.56 10.31
C THR A 83 -3.87 6.15 11.70
N ALA A 84 -5.12 6.48 12.02
CA ALA A 84 -5.49 7.08 13.30
C ALA A 84 -5.16 6.19 14.51
N TYR A 85 -5.36 4.88 14.37
CA TYR A 85 -5.17 3.92 15.46
C TYR A 85 -3.84 3.17 15.38
N GLY A 86 -2.98 3.48 14.39
CA GLY A 86 -1.65 2.87 14.27
C GLY A 86 -1.68 1.38 13.90
N LEU A 87 -2.67 0.95 13.12
CA LEU A 87 -2.80 -0.43 12.67
C LEU A 87 -1.93 -0.69 11.44
N HIS A 88 -1.40 -1.90 11.34
CA HIS A 88 -0.51 -2.27 10.22
C HIS A 88 -1.29 -2.73 9.00
N ASP A 89 -2.36 -3.48 9.19
CA ASP A 89 -3.12 -4.13 8.13
C ASP A 89 -4.54 -3.56 8.01
N SER A 90 -5.09 -3.53 6.79
CA SER A 90 -6.48 -3.17 6.54
C SER A 90 -7.45 -4.18 7.14
N SER A 91 -7.05 -5.45 7.21
CA SER A 91 -7.82 -6.53 7.84
C SER A 91 -7.98 -6.36 9.34
N ASP A 92 -7.17 -5.51 10.00
CA ASP A 92 -7.34 -5.19 11.43
C ASP A 92 -8.53 -4.26 11.70
N VAL A 93 -9.16 -3.71 10.65
CA VAL A 93 -10.40 -2.91 10.73
C VAL A 93 -11.59 -3.78 10.34
N HIS A 94 -12.34 -4.26 11.32
CA HIS A 94 -13.44 -5.19 11.14
C HIS A 94 -14.81 -4.50 11.28
N GLY A 95 -15.87 -5.15 10.77
CA GLY A 95 -17.25 -4.62 10.89
C GLY A 95 -17.48 -3.34 10.09
N GLY A 96 -18.52 -2.60 10.47
CA GLY A 96 -18.94 -1.38 9.80
C GLY A 96 -19.68 -1.61 8.46
N PRO A 97 -20.08 -0.54 7.77
CA PRO A 97 -20.76 -0.62 6.48
C PRO A 97 -19.83 -1.12 5.36
N SER A 98 -20.42 -1.63 4.28
CA SER A 98 -19.70 -2.23 3.16
C SER A 98 -18.73 -1.28 2.45
N TRP A 99 -19.06 0.00 2.36
CA TRP A 99 -18.34 1.00 1.59
C TRP A 99 -16.98 1.46 2.18
N LEU A 100 -16.56 1.01 3.35
CA LEU A 100 -15.38 1.52 4.07
C LEU A 100 -14.08 1.48 3.27
N GLU A 101 -13.92 0.56 2.34
CA GLU A 101 -12.74 0.43 1.47
C GLU A 101 -12.96 0.99 0.07
N TRP A 102 -14.17 1.55 -0.19
CA TRP A 102 -14.53 1.97 -1.54
C TRP A 102 -14.39 3.47 -1.76
N TYR A 103 -15.08 4.28 -0.93
CA TYR A 103 -15.01 5.73 -1.07
C TYR A 103 -13.72 6.30 -0.49
N ARG A 104 -13.24 7.36 -1.12
CA ARG A 104 -11.96 7.98 -0.78
C ARG A 104 -12.13 9.46 -0.46
N TRP A 105 -11.38 9.93 0.51
CA TRP A 105 -11.36 11.30 0.98
C TRP A 105 -9.95 11.86 1.00
N ASP A 106 -9.88 13.16 0.69
CA ASP A 106 -8.73 13.96 1.03
C ASP A 106 -9.01 14.64 2.36
N VAL A 107 -8.08 14.50 3.29
CA VAL A 107 -8.15 15.07 4.64
C VAL A 107 -6.91 15.91 4.87
N ILE A 108 -7.12 17.21 5.11
CA ILE A 108 -6.05 18.17 5.39
C ILE A 108 -6.37 18.86 6.70
N GLY A 109 -5.58 18.62 7.75
CA GLY A 109 -5.79 19.20 9.08
C GLY A 109 -4.65 20.13 9.46
N GLN A 110 -4.97 21.36 9.90
CA GLN A 110 -3.99 22.28 10.45
C GLN A 110 -3.57 21.82 11.85
N VAL A 111 -2.26 21.63 12.04
CA VAL A 111 -1.68 21.19 13.31
C VAL A 111 -1.01 22.37 14.03
N PRO A 112 -0.99 22.38 15.39
CA PRO A 112 -0.24 23.38 16.13
C PRO A 112 1.27 23.22 15.92
N PRO A 113 2.06 24.30 16.08
CA PRO A 113 3.51 24.24 15.96
C PRO A 113 4.13 23.16 16.86
N GLY A 114 5.01 22.35 16.28
CA GLY A 114 5.68 21.26 17.00
C GLY A 114 4.83 20.01 17.20
N ALA A 115 3.70 19.88 16.52
CA ALA A 115 2.92 18.64 16.52
C ALA A 115 3.76 17.49 15.94
N THR A 116 3.69 16.34 16.62
CA THR A 116 4.32 15.10 16.16
C THR A 116 3.33 14.25 15.38
N GLU A 117 3.81 13.26 14.63
CA GLU A 117 2.96 12.27 13.97
C GLU A 117 2.00 11.58 14.96
N ALA A 118 2.49 11.23 16.16
CA ALA A 118 1.66 10.64 17.20
C ALA A 118 0.52 11.57 17.65
N THR A 119 0.80 12.88 17.76
CA THR A 119 -0.22 13.89 18.07
C THR A 119 -1.21 14.05 16.93
N ALA A 120 -0.72 14.07 15.69
CA ALA A 120 -1.58 14.16 14.49
C ALA A 120 -2.52 12.95 14.36
N LYS A 121 -2.06 11.74 14.69
CA LYS A 121 -2.91 10.53 14.75
C LYS A 121 -4.04 10.68 15.78
N GLN A 122 -3.77 11.24 16.97
CA GLN A 122 -4.82 11.51 17.97
C GLN A 122 -5.81 12.57 17.49
N MET A 123 -5.32 13.62 16.78
CA MET A 123 -6.20 14.62 16.15
C MET A 123 -7.08 13.97 15.08
N LEU A 124 -6.55 13.04 14.29
CA LEU A 124 -7.31 12.29 13.29
C LEU A 124 -8.40 11.42 13.94
N GLN A 125 -8.11 10.72 15.06
CA GLN A 125 -9.14 10.01 15.83
C GLN A 125 -10.29 10.94 16.22
N SER A 126 -9.96 12.11 16.77
CA SER A 126 -10.96 13.12 17.16
C SER A 126 -11.76 13.62 15.95
N LEU A 127 -11.10 13.80 14.80
CA LEU A 127 -11.74 14.24 13.55
C LEU A 127 -12.74 13.20 13.04
N LEU A 128 -12.36 11.94 13.02
CA LEU A 128 -13.23 10.84 12.56
C LEU A 128 -14.50 10.75 13.41
N VAL A 129 -14.37 10.85 14.74
CA VAL A 129 -15.52 10.88 15.65
C VAL A 129 -16.41 12.09 15.37
N GLN A 130 -15.84 13.28 15.22
CA GLN A 130 -16.60 14.52 15.06
C GLN A 130 -17.26 14.68 13.70
N ARG A 131 -16.52 14.34 12.64
CA ARG A 131 -16.93 14.63 11.26
C ARG A 131 -17.70 13.49 10.63
N PHE A 132 -17.33 12.23 10.92
CA PHE A 132 -17.96 11.03 10.39
C PHE A 132 -18.82 10.28 11.41
N GLY A 133 -18.88 10.75 12.67
CA GLY A 133 -19.61 10.05 13.72
C GLY A 133 -19.08 8.63 13.98
N LEU A 134 -17.77 8.42 13.82
CA LEU A 134 -17.15 7.11 14.01
C LEU A 134 -17.35 6.61 15.46
N VAL A 135 -17.92 5.42 15.58
CA VAL A 135 -17.98 4.64 16.82
C VAL A 135 -17.20 3.34 16.58
N ILE A 136 -16.19 3.12 17.40
CA ILE A 136 -15.24 2.01 17.23
C ILE A 136 -14.80 1.47 18.60
N HIS A 137 -14.58 0.16 18.69
CA HIS A 137 -14.02 -0.46 19.88
C HIS A 137 -13.01 -1.56 19.51
N THR A 138 -12.11 -1.89 20.46
CA THR A 138 -11.18 -3.01 20.31
C THR A 138 -11.89 -4.32 20.67
N GLY A 139 -11.82 -5.31 19.80
CA GLY A 139 -12.37 -6.65 20.02
C GLY A 139 -11.45 -7.72 19.45
N ASN A 140 -11.90 -8.97 19.51
CA ASN A 140 -11.26 -10.08 18.79
C ASN A 140 -12.21 -10.62 17.75
N ALA A 141 -11.69 -10.87 16.53
CA ALA A 141 -12.45 -11.49 15.46
C ALA A 141 -11.66 -12.67 14.86
N PRO A 142 -12.37 -13.72 14.39
CA PRO A 142 -11.72 -14.77 13.60
C PRO A 142 -11.34 -14.19 12.24
N MET A 143 -10.06 -13.92 12.06
CA MET A 143 -9.50 -13.31 10.85
C MET A 143 -8.64 -14.32 10.11
N PRO A 144 -8.56 -14.23 8.77
CA PRO A 144 -7.58 -14.99 8.01
C PRO A 144 -6.19 -14.84 8.60
N ALA A 145 -5.50 -15.94 8.79
CA ALA A 145 -4.16 -15.98 9.35
C ALA A 145 -3.45 -17.25 8.91
N TYR A 146 -2.14 -17.19 8.86
CA TYR A 146 -1.34 -18.42 8.86
C TYR A 146 -1.15 -18.87 10.30
N VAL A 147 -1.53 -20.10 10.59
CA VAL A 147 -1.42 -20.68 11.93
C VAL A 147 -0.19 -21.57 11.99
N LEU A 148 0.77 -21.19 12.84
CA LEU A 148 1.97 -21.97 13.11
C LEU A 148 1.68 -22.97 14.24
N THR A 149 1.83 -24.26 13.97
CA THR A 149 1.56 -25.35 14.93
C THR A 149 2.75 -26.28 15.08
N ALA A 150 2.88 -26.92 16.25
CA ALA A 150 3.88 -27.95 16.52
C ALA A 150 3.21 -29.35 16.60
N PRO A 151 3.27 -30.16 15.53
CA PRO A 151 2.81 -31.54 15.60
C PRO A 151 3.61 -32.34 16.62
N LYS A 152 2.93 -33.07 17.52
CA LYS A 152 3.55 -33.80 18.63
C LYS A 152 4.75 -34.66 18.19
N GLY A 153 5.92 -34.40 18.81
CA GLY A 153 7.16 -35.16 18.62
C GLY A 153 7.81 -34.99 17.25
N LYS A 154 7.50 -33.92 16.51
CA LYS A 154 8.08 -33.61 15.20
C LYS A 154 8.94 -32.35 15.21
N ASP A 155 8.82 -31.50 16.24
CA ASP A 155 9.65 -30.31 16.35
C ASP A 155 11.14 -30.70 16.38
N LYS A 156 11.96 -29.93 15.68
CA LYS A 156 13.41 -30.11 15.53
C LYS A 156 14.18 -28.93 16.13
N LEU A 157 13.49 -28.12 16.93
CA LEU A 157 14.02 -26.91 17.48
C LEU A 157 15.02 -27.21 18.60
N LYS A 158 16.07 -26.41 18.66
CA LYS A 158 17.07 -26.45 19.72
C LYS A 158 16.77 -25.32 20.69
N GLU A 159 16.54 -25.64 21.96
CA GLU A 159 16.40 -24.61 22.99
C GLU A 159 17.65 -23.74 23.05
N SER A 160 17.45 -22.42 23.09
CA SER A 160 18.53 -21.45 23.23
C SER A 160 19.07 -21.47 24.66
N ASP A 161 20.36 -21.19 24.81
CA ASP A 161 20.99 -21.01 26.12
C ASP A 161 20.72 -19.62 26.72
N GLY A 162 19.97 -18.77 26.03
CA GLY A 162 19.60 -17.42 26.43
C GLY A 162 20.74 -16.40 26.33
N THR A 163 21.87 -16.76 25.71
CA THR A 163 23.00 -15.85 25.49
C THR A 163 23.02 -15.31 24.07
N GLY A 164 23.52 -14.08 23.89
CA GLY A 164 23.66 -13.46 22.56
C GLY A 164 22.49 -12.53 22.19
N ASP A 165 22.49 -12.11 20.93
CA ASP A 165 21.46 -11.27 20.35
C ASP A 165 20.17 -12.09 20.17
N THR A 166 19.02 -11.47 20.38
CA THR A 166 17.70 -12.05 20.09
C THR A 166 17.23 -11.61 18.72
N GLY A 167 16.59 -12.51 17.98
CA GLY A 167 15.94 -12.19 16.70
C GLY A 167 16.49 -12.97 15.52
N CYS A 168 15.79 -12.81 14.38
CA CYS A 168 16.12 -13.45 13.12
C CYS A 168 16.90 -12.49 12.21
N LYS A 169 18.00 -12.97 11.61
CA LYS A 169 18.84 -12.18 10.70
C LYS A 169 18.99 -12.89 9.36
N SER A 170 18.66 -12.17 8.28
CA SER A 170 18.93 -12.67 6.94
C SER A 170 20.44 -12.69 6.69
N GLN A 171 20.94 -13.82 6.21
CA GLN A 171 22.33 -13.97 5.82
C GLN A 171 22.52 -13.50 4.38
N PRO A 172 23.61 -12.76 4.08
CA PRO A 172 23.92 -12.45 2.69
C PRO A 172 24.09 -13.77 1.92
N PRO A 173 23.61 -13.86 0.66
CA PRO A 173 23.78 -15.05 -0.15
C PRO A 173 25.28 -15.36 -0.25
N ALA A 174 25.68 -16.53 0.25
CA ALA A 174 27.04 -17.03 0.06
C ALA A 174 27.36 -17.04 -1.45
N ASN A 175 28.62 -16.77 -1.85
CA ASN A 175 29.07 -16.77 -3.24
C ASN A 175 28.48 -17.95 -4.02
N GLN A 176 27.35 -17.72 -4.69
CA GLN A 176 26.65 -18.76 -5.43
C GLN A 176 27.31 -18.93 -6.79
N ALA A 177 27.52 -20.16 -7.18
CA ALA A 177 28.01 -20.48 -8.52
C ALA A 177 27.03 -19.90 -9.57
N ALA A 178 27.58 -19.47 -10.71
CA ALA A 178 26.74 -18.95 -11.80
C ALA A 178 25.69 -20.00 -12.18
N GLY A 179 24.40 -19.65 -12.06
CA GLY A 179 23.27 -20.54 -12.33
C GLY A 179 22.66 -21.22 -11.09
N ALA A 180 23.19 -20.99 -9.88
CA ALA A 180 22.55 -21.48 -8.66
C ALA A 180 21.24 -20.76 -8.36
N ILE A 181 20.28 -21.50 -7.79
CA ILE A 181 18.99 -20.94 -7.39
C ILE A 181 19.17 -20.05 -6.18
N LEU A 182 18.71 -18.81 -6.27
CA LEU A 182 18.73 -17.88 -5.14
C LEU A 182 17.84 -18.43 -4.02
N GLN A 183 18.42 -18.61 -2.84
CA GLN A 183 17.71 -18.97 -1.61
C GLN A 183 17.93 -17.89 -0.54
N ILE A 184 16.90 -17.61 0.23
CA ILE A 184 16.97 -16.78 1.42
C ILE A 184 17.38 -17.72 2.56
N LEU A 185 18.43 -17.35 3.28
CA LEU A 185 18.87 -18.03 4.50
C LEU A 185 18.69 -17.07 5.67
N VAL A 186 18.01 -17.51 6.70
CA VAL A 186 17.79 -16.76 7.94
C VAL A 186 18.29 -17.58 9.11
N THR A 187 19.06 -16.94 9.98
CA THR A 187 19.50 -17.53 11.25
C THR A 187 18.80 -16.80 12.38
N CYS A 188 18.09 -17.54 13.21
CA CYS A 188 17.38 -17.05 14.39
C CYS A 188 18.10 -17.50 15.66
N HIS A 189 18.30 -16.56 16.59
CA HIS A 189 18.91 -16.81 17.88
C HIS A 189 18.01 -16.33 19.00
N ASN A 190 17.90 -17.13 20.06
CA ASN A 190 17.11 -16.80 21.26
C ASN A 190 15.70 -16.31 20.91
N GLU A 191 15.04 -16.94 19.93
CA GLU A 191 13.80 -16.51 19.30
C GLU A 191 12.61 -17.28 19.90
N SER A 192 11.60 -16.57 20.43
CA SER A 192 10.34 -17.20 20.82
C SER A 192 9.46 -17.51 19.59
N MET A 193 8.56 -18.48 19.72
CA MET A 193 7.67 -18.81 18.60
C MET A 193 6.68 -17.67 18.28
N GLU A 194 6.33 -16.85 19.25
CA GLU A 194 5.52 -15.66 19.05
C GLU A 194 6.27 -14.62 18.20
N GLN A 195 7.53 -14.33 18.54
CA GLN A 195 8.39 -13.42 17.75
C GLN A 195 8.67 -13.98 16.35
N PHE A 196 8.99 -15.30 16.26
CA PHE A 196 9.19 -15.95 14.97
C PHE A 196 7.95 -15.85 14.06
N ALA A 197 6.74 -15.96 14.60
CA ALA A 197 5.52 -15.79 13.83
C ALA A 197 5.42 -14.38 13.21
N GLU A 198 5.78 -13.34 13.95
CA GLU A 198 5.84 -11.96 13.45
C GLU A 198 6.94 -11.79 12.39
N ASP A 199 8.14 -12.30 12.68
CA ASP A 199 9.31 -12.15 11.81
C ASP A 199 9.16 -12.92 10.49
N VAL A 200 8.66 -14.16 10.53
CA VAL A 200 8.49 -14.97 9.30
C VAL A 200 7.46 -14.37 8.34
N HIS A 201 6.43 -13.71 8.87
CA HIS A 201 5.47 -12.97 8.05
C HIS A 201 6.16 -11.88 7.22
N SER A 202 7.01 -11.07 7.86
CA SER A 202 7.73 -9.98 7.18
C SER A 202 8.86 -10.47 6.27
N MET A 203 9.53 -11.57 6.63
CA MET A 203 10.64 -12.13 5.85
C MET A 203 10.18 -12.94 4.63
N ALA A 204 8.97 -13.49 4.67
CA ALA A 204 8.39 -14.31 3.62
C ALA A 204 7.08 -13.75 3.07
N ASP A 205 6.97 -12.43 2.98
CA ASP A 205 5.79 -11.65 2.52
C ASP A 205 5.25 -12.12 1.16
N GLY A 206 6.15 -12.54 0.25
CA GLY A 206 5.76 -13.14 -1.02
C GLY A 206 4.95 -14.43 -0.91
N TYR A 207 4.97 -15.12 0.23
CA TYR A 207 4.20 -16.34 0.52
C TYR A 207 3.07 -16.10 1.51
N LEU A 208 3.31 -15.25 2.51
CA LEU A 208 2.44 -15.06 3.66
C LEU A 208 1.71 -13.73 3.53
N THR A 209 0.57 -13.77 2.87
CA THR A 209 -0.28 -12.58 2.62
C THR A 209 -1.07 -12.14 3.83
N ASP A 210 -1.27 -13.06 4.79
CA ASP A 210 -1.94 -12.81 6.06
C ASP A 210 -0.96 -12.97 7.22
N PRO A 211 -1.21 -12.31 8.36
CA PRO A 211 -0.37 -12.45 9.55
C PRO A 211 -0.23 -13.89 10.01
N VAL A 212 0.91 -14.18 10.62
CA VAL A 212 1.17 -15.50 11.23
C VAL A 212 0.84 -15.45 12.71
N VAL A 213 0.12 -16.45 13.21
CA VAL A 213 -0.25 -16.59 14.62
C VAL A 213 0.40 -17.83 15.19
N ASP A 214 1.11 -17.66 16.32
CA ASP A 214 1.67 -18.78 17.06
C ASP A 214 0.57 -19.59 17.77
N SER A 215 0.48 -20.86 17.42
CA SER A 215 -0.35 -21.88 18.07
C SER A 215 0.46 -23.14 18.38
N THR A 216 1.78 -23.01 18.49
CA THR A 216 2.67 -24.14 18.76
C THR A 216 2.57 -24.64 20.20
N ALA A 217 2.19 -23.75 21.12
CA ALA A 217 2.24 -23.96 22.56
C ALA A 217 3.64 -24.23 23.10
N LEU A 218 4.69 -24.01 22.32
CA LEU A 218 6.09 -24.13 22.72
C LEU A 218 6.46 -22.92 23.58
N LYS A 219 7.16 -23.19 24.68
CA LYS A 219 7.60 -22.15 25.63
C LYS A 219 9.11 -22.04 25.62
N GLY A 220 9.61 -20.83 25.79
CA GLY A 220 11.04 -20.55 25.76
C GLY A 220 11.48 -19.98 24.43
N ALA A 221 12.76 -19.97 24.22
CA ALA A 221 13.39 -19.44 23.02
C ALA A 221 14.29 -20.50 22.35
N TYR A 222 14.47 -20.38 21.07
CA TYR A 222 15.08 -21.39 20.23
C TYR A 222 16.14 -20.79 19.30
N ASP A 223 17.15 -21.61 18.97
CA ASP A 223 18.14 -21.30 17.95
C ASP A 223 17.90 -22.22 16.75
N PHE A 224 17.75 -21.64 15.56
CA PHE A 224 17.52 -22.39 14.33
C PHE A 224 17.89 -21.61 13.07
N ASP A 225 18.10 -22.35 12.00
CA ASP A 225 18.26 -21.83 10.64
C ASP A 225 17.02 -22.18 9.82
N LEU A 226 16.67 -21.30 8.89
CA LEU A 226 15.57 -21.50 7.96
C LEU A 226 15.98 -21.05 6.55
N LYS A 227 15.69 -21.89 5.55
CA LYS A 227 16.10 -21.63 4.17
C LYS A 227 15.00 -21.92 3.18
N TRP A 228 14.65 -20.93 2.35
CA TRP A 228 13.62 -21.09 1.31
C TRP A 228 13.96 -20.36 0.02
N THR A 229 13.28 -20.71 -1.06
CA THR A 229 13.36 -20.04 -2.36
C THR A 229 12.33 -18.91 -2.42
N PRO A 230 12.67 -17.69 -2.84
CA PRO A 230 11.68 -16.63 -3.09
C PRO A 230 10.55 -17.12 -3.98
N ARG A 231 9.29 -16.75 -3.68
CA ARG A 231 8.10 -17.23 -4.42
C ARG A 231 8.22 -17.03 -5.93
N GLY A 232 8.67 -15.85 -6.37
CA GLY A 232 8.84 -15.53 -7.78
C GLY A 232 9.88 -16.38 -8.52
N LEU A 233 10.77 -17.08 -7.77
CA LEU A 233 11.79 -17.97 -8.34
C LEU A 233 11.45 -19.44 -8.19
N LEU A 234 10.41 -19.79 -7.42
CA LEU A 234 10.09 -21.19 -7.11
C LEU A 234 9.81 -22.02 -8.36
N ALA A 235 9.10 -21.48 -9.33
CA ALA A 235 8.81 -22.16 -10.59
C ALA A 235 10.07 -22.43 -11.43
N ARG A 236 11.04 -21.51 -11.40
CA ARG A 236 12.33 -21.67 -12.11
C ARG A 236 13.25 -22.66 -11.39
N ALA A 237 13.08 -22.82 -10.08
CA ALA A 237 13.84 -23.74 -9.25
C ALA A 237 13.43 -25.21 -9.43
N ALA A 238 12.29 -25.48 -10.07
CA ALA A 238 11.77 -26.83 -10.32
C ALA A 238 11.82 -27.72 -9.05
N SER A 239 12.48 -28.88 -9.12
CA SER A 239 12.58 -29.83 -8.00
C SER A 239 13.55 -29.40 -6.88
N GLU A 240 14.35 -28.35 -7.09
CA GLU A 240 15.32 -27.85 -6.10
C GLU A 240 14.74 -26.68 -5.27
N GLY A 241 13.59 -26.15 -5.69
CA GLY A 241 12.90 -25.07 -4.97
C GLY A 241 12.26 -25.57 -3.67
N ILE A 242 12.39 -24.77 -2.62
CA ILE A 242 11.80 -25.05 -1.30
C ILE A 242 10.88 -23.88 -0.96
N SER A 243 9.59 -24.14 -0.76
CA SER A 243 8.65 -23.10 -0.28
C SER A 243 8.90 -22.81 1.19
N ILE A 244 8.38 -21.66 1.70
CA ILE A 244 8.43 -21.37 3.13
C ILE A 244 7.69 -22.43 3.96
N PHE A 245 6.58 -22.97 3.45
CA PHE A 245 5.80 -24.02 4.10
C PHE A 245 6.61 -25.30 4.25
N ASP A 246 7.31 -25.71 3.17
CA ASP A 246 8.20 -26.88 3.19
C ASP A 246 9.40 -26.67 4.09
N ALA A 247 9.98 -25.47 4.11
CA ALA A 247 11.11 -25.14 4.95
C ALA A 247 10.74 -25.25 6.43
N VAL A 248 9.63 -24.64 6.85
CA VAL A 248 9.12 -24.72 8.22
C VAL A 248 8.86 -26.18 8.64
N ASP A 249 8.25 -27.00 7.76
CA ASP A 249 8.01 -28.43 8.08
C ASP A 249 9.32 -29.24 8.11
N LYS A 250 10.17 -29.11 7.10
CA LYS A 250 11.37 -29.95 6.96
C LYS A 250 12.49 -29.58 7.92
N GLU A 251 12.70 -28.28 8.17
CA GLU A 251 13.82 -27.79 8.97
C GLU A 251 13.44 -27.65 10.45
N LEU A 252 12.24 -27.12 10.75
CA LEU A 252 11.81 -26.88 12.13
C LEU A 252 10.88 -27.98 12.67
N GLY A 253 10.28 -28.81 11.80
CA GLY A 253 9.29 -29.81 12.20
C GLY A 253 7.96 -29.17 12.63
N LEU A 254 7.75 -27.91 12.30
CA LEU A 254 6.52 -27.15 12.54
C LEU A 254 5.63 -27.19 11.31
N LYS A 255 4.38 -26.85 11.47
CA LYS A 255 3.45 -26.76 10.36
C LYS A 255 2.87 -25.35 10.28
N LEU A 256 2.95 -24.75 9.09
CA LEU A 256 2.34 -23.48 8.76
C LEU A 256 1.17 -23.74 7.81
N SER A 257 -0.04 -23.34 8.20
CA SER A 257 -1.25 -23.53 7.38
C SER A 257 -2.13 -22.31 7.42
N HIS A 258 -2.71 -21.95 6.28
CA HIS A 258 -3.70 -20.87 6.21
C HIS A 258 -5.01 -21.34 6.85
N ASP A 259 -5.52 -20.57 7.79
CA ASP A 259 -6.73 -20.83 8.57
C ASP A 259 -7.29 -19.50 9.11
N THR A 260 -8.21 -19.54 10.06
CA THR A 260 -8.66 -18.38 10.82
C THR A 260 -8.18 -18.46 12.26
N ALA A 261 -7.73 -17.31 12.80
CA ALA A 261 -7.35 -17.20 14.21
C ALA A 261 -8.01 -15.96 14.84
N PRO A 262 -8.35 -16.00 16.15
CA PRO A 262 -8.81 -14.82 16.86
C PRO A 262 -7.65 -13.83 16.97
N ARG A 263 -7.83 -12.64 16.38
CA ARG A 263 -6.84 -11.55 16.41
C ARG A 263 -7.46 -10.29 17.00
N PRO A 264 -6.68 -9.47 17.72
CA PRO A 264 -7.11 -8.14 18.13
C PRO A 264 -7.41 -7.29 16.90
N VAL A 265 -8.61 -6.74 16.84
CA VAL A 265 -9.07 -5.91 15.71
C VAL A 265 -9.76 -4.67 16.24
N GLN A 266 -9.82 -3.63 15.42
CA GLN A 266 -10.70 -2.50 15.64
C GLN A 266 -12.05 -2.78 14.98
N ILE A 267 -13.11 -2.83 15.78
CA ILE A 267 -14.47 -3.12 15.30
C ILE A 267 -15.20 -1.79 15.13
N VAL A 268 -15.59 -1.49 13.90
CA VAL A 268 -16.42 -0.33 13.57
C VAL A 268 -17.87 -0.66 13.84
N ASP A 269 -18.46 0.00 14.85
CA ASP A 269 -19.88 -0.17 15.20
C ASP A 269 -20.77 0.66 14.26
N SER A 270 -20.35 1.91 14.01
CA SER A 270 -21.04 2.80 13.07
C SER A 270 -20.12 3.91 12.58
N VAL A 271 -20.39 4.39 11.36
CA VAL A 271 -19.74 5.53 10.75
C VAL A 271 -20.63 6.08 9.63
N ASN A 272 -20.68 7.39 9.47
CA ASN A 272 -21.43 8.04 8.40
C ASN A 272 -20.57 8.09 7.13
N GLU A 273 -21.18 7.82 5.98
CA GLU A 273 -20.53 7.94 4.68
C GLU A 273 -20.22 9.40 4.34
N THR A 274 -21.14 10.30 4.63
CA THR A 274 -20.96 11.73 4.37
C THR A 274 -20.48 12.44 5.63
N PRO A 275 -19.31 13.09 5.61
CA PRO A 275 -18.83 13.88 6.74
C PRO A 275 -19.70 15.14 6.94
N THR A 276 -19.71 15.68 8.15
CA THR A 276 -20.29 17.00 8.38
C THR A 276 -19.58 18.06 7.52
N PRO A 277 -20.28 19.09 7.03
CA PRO A 277 -19.71 20.09 6.12
C PRO A 277 -18.49 20.82 6.70
N ASN A 278 -17.59 21.22 5.84
CA ASN A 278 -16.47 22.09 6.19
C ASN A 278 -16.96 23.48 6.64
N ALA A 279 -16.12 24.21 7.36
CA ALA A 279 -16.42 25.58 7.75
C ALA A 279 -16.66 26.48 6.51
N PRO A 280 -17.65 27.37 6.53
CA PRO A 280 -18.00 28.19 5.34
C PRO A 280 -16.84 29.03 4.81
N ASP A 281 -15.95 29.50 5.69
CA ASP A 281 -14.82 30.36 5.35
C ASP A 281 -13.48 29.57 5.28
N LEU A 282 -13.52 28.25 5.11
CA LEU A 282 -12.36 27.38 5.14
C LEU A 282 -11.21 27.88 4.24
N ALA A 283 -11.50 28.20 2.98
CA ALA A 283 -10.48 28.65 2.02
C ALA A 283 -9.78 29.97 2.42
N LYS A 284 -10.40 30.79 3.28
CA LYS A 284 -9.76 32.00 3.81
C LYS A 284 -8.88 31.70 5.01
N ILE A 285 -9.29 30.76 5.85
CA ILE A 285 -8.59 30.40 7.11
C ILE A 285 -7.44 29.44 6.82
N MET A 286 -7.67 28.50 5.91
CA MET A 286 -6.69 27.51 5.45
C MET A 286 -6.60 27.55 3.92
N PRO A 287 -5.90 28.55 3.34
CA PRO A 287 -5.73 28.64 1.89
C PRO A 287 -5.00 27.39 1.37
N PRO A 288 -5.20 26.98 0.11
CA PRO A 288 -4.44 25.88 -0.49
C PRO A 288 -2.93 26.07 -0.29
N LEU A 289 -2.20 24.97 -0.16
CA LEU A 289 -0.74 25.03 -0.19
C LEU A 289 -0.29 25.62 -1.53
N PRO A 290 0.81 26.39 -1.56
CA PRO A 290 1.40 26.79 -2.83
C PRO A 290 1.73 25.54 -3.63
N PRO A 291 1.65 25.60 -4.98
CA PRO A 291 2.06 24.48 -5.82
C PRO A 291 3.47 24.02 -5.48
N ALA A 292 3.65 22.71 -5.37
CA ALA A 292 4.97 22.13 -5.13
C ALA A 292 5.91 22.49 -6.30
N GLN A 293 7.17 22.87 -5.98
CA GLN A 293 8.13 23.31 -6.96
C GLN A 293 9.51 22.71 -6.69
N PHE A 294 10.25 22.47 -7.75
CA PHE A 294 11.69 22.25 -7.63
C PHE A 294 12.39 23.58 -7.32
N GLU A 295 13.29 23.57 -6.35
CA GLU A 295 14.17 24.71 -6.06
C GLU A 295 15.21 24.90 -7.17
N VAL A 296 15.75 23.76 -7.63
CA VAL A 296 16.71 23.69 -8.75
C VAL A 296 16.41 22.40 -9.52
N ALA A 297 16.46 22.49 -10.84
CA ALA A 297 16.35 21.32 -11.70
C ALA A 297 17.26 21.45 -12.91
N THR A 298 17.95 20.36 -13.25
CA THR A 298 18.71 20.22 -14.48
C THR A 298 18.07 19.15 -15.37
N ILE A 299 18.00 19.44 -16.66
CA ILE A 299 17.59 18.48 -17.69
C ILE A 299 18.72 18.35 -18.69
N LYS A 300 19.09 17.11 -18.99
CA LYS A 300 20.13 16.80 -20.00
C LYS A 300 19.75 15.58 -20.81
N PRO A 301 20.21 15.44 -22.07
CA PRO A 301 20.09 14.18 -22.82
C PRO A 301 20.79 13.05 -22.08
N SER A 302 20.19 11.88 -22.02
CA SER A 302 20.76 10.70 -21.38
C SER A 302 21.90 10.10 -22.21
N ALA A 303 22.84 9.44 -21.56
CA ALA A 303 23.85 8.65 -22.24
C ALA A 303 23.19 7.47 -23.01
N PRO A 304 23.72 7.07 -24.20
CA PRO A 304 23.09 6.02 -25.01
C PRO A 304 22.88 4.67 -24.31
N ASP A 305 23.80 4.31 -23.39
CA ASP A 305 23.78 3.03 -22.67
C ASP A 305 23.19 3.14 -21.26
N GLU A 306 22.65 4.29 -20.91
CA GLU A 306 22.08 4.50 -19.57
C GLU A 306 20.79 3.71 -19.39
N LYS A 307 20.69 3.03 -18.22
CA LYS A 307 19.50 2.26 -17.89
C LYS A 307 18.42 3.16 -17.32
N GLN A 308 17.20 2.96 -17.80
CA GLN A 308 16.04 3.66 -17.26
C GLN A 308 15.87 3.38 -15.77
N GLY A 309 15.71 4.46 -15.00
CA GLY A 309 15.50 4.37 -13.57
C GLY A 309 15.13 5.71 -12.96
N GLY A 310 14.51 5.64 -11.78
CA GLY A 310 14.17 6.81 -10.99
C GLY A 310 14.41 6.56 -9.52
N ARG A 311 14.84 7.59 -8.79
CA ARG A 311 15.06 7.53 -7.34
C ARG A 311 14.69 8.86 -6.69
N ILE A 312 13.97 8.74 -5.58
CA ILE A 312 13.73 9.85 -4.66
C ILE A 312 14.52 9.56 -3.39
N SER A 313 15.34 10.50 -2.94
CA SER A 313 16.16 10.35 -1.73
C SER A 313 16.21 11.68 -0.99
N GLY A 314 15.46 11.78 0.11
CA GLY A 314 15.30 13.03 0.83
C GLY A 314 14.63 14.11 -0.03
N ASP A 315 15.32 15.20 -0.29
CA ASP A 315 14.88 16.32 -1.14
C ASP A 315 15.34 16.20 -2.61
N GLU A 316 16.03 15.12 -2.98
CA GLU A 316 16.55 14.90 -4.32
C GLU A 316 15.65 13.96 -5.13
N VAL A 317 15.35 14.37 -6.36
CA VAL A 317 14.65 13.57 -7.38
C VAL A 317 15.60 13.36 -8.54
N ASN A 318 15.91 12.10 -8.82
CA ASN A 318 16.79 11.70 -9.91
C ASN A 318 16.04 10.75 -10.84
N VAL A 319 15.94 11.12 -12.10
CA VAL A 319 15.30 10.35 -13.17
C VAL A 319 16.30 10.17 -14.30
N HIS A 320 16.53 8.95 -14.74
CA HIS A 320 17.53 8.62 -15.77
C HIS A 320 16.93 7.84 -16.92
N ALA A 321 17.31 8.19 -18.12
CA ALA A 321 16.99 7.52 -19.37
C ALA A 321 15.47 7.34 -19.62
N PHE A 322 14.65 8.31 -19.21
CA PHE A 322 13.22 8.30 -19.50
C PHE A 322 12.92 8.97 -20.85
N PRO A 323 12.14 8.33 -21.73
CA PRO A 323 11.56 9.01 -22.87
C PRO A 323 10.71 10.21 -22.41
N LEU A 324 10.81 11.34 -23.11
CA LEU A 324 10.08 12.54 -22.73
C LEU A 324 8.57 12.31 -22.72
N ARG A 325 8.04 11.51 -23.65
CA ARG A 325 6.64 11.06 -23.63
C ARG A 325 6.23 10.42 -22.30
N MET A 326 7.10 9.56 -21.75
CA MET A 326 6.79 8.88 -20.50
C MET A 326 6.69 9.84 -19.31
N LEU A 327 7.54 10.88 -19.27
CA LEU A 327 7.45 11.92 -18.26
C LEU A 327 6.19 12.78 -18.43
N ILE A 328 5.79 13.06 -19.65
CA ILE A 328 4.51 13.74 -19.95
C ILE A 328 3.34 12.87 -19.46
N ASN A 329 3.31 11.58 -19.81
CA ASN A 329 2.27 10.66 -19.37
C ASN A 329 2.16 10.64 -17.84
N LEU A 330 3.29 10.52 -17.15
CA LEU A 330 3.34 10.54 -15.69
C LEU A 330 2.77 11.86 -15.13
N SER A 331 3.17 13.00 -15.70
CA SER A 331 2.80 14.32 -15.20
C SER A 331 1.33 14.67 -15.41
N TRP A 332 0.69 14.17 -16.47
CA TRP A 332 -0.72 14.40 -16.80
C TRP A 332 -1.65 13.24 -16.45
N ASP A 333 -1.15 12.20 -15.77
CA ASP A 333 -1.91 10.98 -15.42
C ASP A 333 -2.46 10.24 -16.64
N LEU A 334 -1.68 10.23 -17.71
CA LEU A 334 -2.02 9.55 -18.97
C LEU A 334 -1.44 8.13 -18.99
N ASP A 335 -1.97 7.32 -19.87
CA ASP A 335 -1.45 5.97 -20.07
C ASP A 335 -0.06 5.99 -20.70
N PRO A 336 0.95 5.38 -20.09
CA PRO A 336 2.30 5.33 -20.66
C PRO A 336 2.40 4.51 -21.96
N SER A 337 1.44 3.65 -22.24
CA SER A 337 1.46 2.75 -23.40
C SER A 337 0.51 3.16 -24.54
N ASP A 338 -0.46 4.02 -24.28
CA ASP A 338 -1.38 4.50 -25.32
C ASP A 338 -0.92 5.82 -25.92
N SER A 339 -0.41 5.77 -27.14
CA SER A 339 -0.07 6.95 -27.92
C SER A 339 -1.30 7.80 -28.31
N GLY A 340 -2.51 7.25 -28.20
CA GLY A 340 -3.76 7.92 -28.53
C GLY A 340 -4.18 9.01 -27.55
N GLU A 341 -3.71 8.98 -26.32
CA GLU A 341 -4.03 10.02 -25.32
C GLU A 341 -3.21 11.31 -25.50
N ILE A 342 -2.12 11.29 -26.28
CA ILE A 342 -1.36 12.48 -26.66
C ILE A 342 -1.48 12.71 -28.15
N VAL A 343 -2.10 13.80 -28.53
CA VAL A 343 -2.33 14.21 -29.92
C VAL A 343 -1.39 15.34 -30.32
N GLY A 344 -0.92 15.35 -31.56
CA GLY A 344 0.03 16.36 -32.05
C GLY A 344 1.47 16.16 -31.57
N ALA A 345 1.76 15.05 -30.89
CA ALA A 345 3.07 14.71 -30.38
C ALA A 345 4.11 14.50 -31.50
N PRO A 346 5.25 15.22 -31.50
CA PRO A 346 6.36 14.92 -32.38
C PRO A 346 6.93 13.52 -32.10
N LYS A 347 7.41 12.84 -33.14
CA LYS A 347 7.95 11.47 -33.02
C LYS A 347 9.18 11.36 -32.13
N TRP A 348 9.94 12.42 -32.00
CA TRP A 348 11.13 12.43 -31.16
C TRP A 348 10.82 12.28 -29.66
N LEU A 349 9.58 12.57 -29.22
CA LEU A 349 9.17 12.34 -27.81
C LEU A 349 9.35 10.89 -27.34
N ASP A 350 9.30 9.93 -28.28
CA ASP A 350 9.46 8.51 -27.98
C ASP A 350 10.93 8.06 -27.95
N SER A 351 11.78 8.73 -28.73
CA SER A 351 13.18 8.35 -28.91
C SER A 351 14.14 9.12 -28.02
N GLU A 352 13.84 10.39 -27.78
CA GLU A 352 14.69 11.25 -26.96
C GLU A 352 14.53 10.89 -25.47
N LYS A 353 15.64 10.43 -24.90
CA LYS A 353 15.73 10.11 -23.46
C LYS A 353 16.42 11.22 -22.72
N ILE A 354 15.87 11.58 -21.60
CA ILE A 354 16.41 12.64 -20.75
C ILE A 354 16.64 12.16 -19.32
N ASP A 355 17.61 12.81 -18.70
CA ASP A 355 17.85 12.74 -17.26
C ASP A 355 17.33 14.02 -16.63
N VAL A 356 16.66 13.88 -15.48
CA VAL A 356 16.24 14.98 -14.63
C VAL A 356 16.89 14.80 -13.28
N GLU A 357 17.70 15.78 -12.87
CA GLU A 357 18.27 15.88 -11.53
C GLU A 357 17.68 17.13 -10.88
N ALA A 358 16.89 16.96 -9.85
CA ALA A 358 16.16 18.07 -9.24
C ALA A 358 16.21 18.02 -7.72
N LYS A 359 16.16 19.21 -7.12
CA LYS A 359 16.02 19.39 -5.69
C LYS A 359 14.68 20.04 -5.37
N VAL A 360 13.96 19.45 -4.44
CA VAL A 360 12.64 19.93 -4.02
C VAL A 360 12.77 21.03 -2.98
N ALA A 361 11.96 22.06 -3.11
CA ALA A 361 11.91 23.13 -2.11
C ALA A 361 11.50 22.57 -0.73
N THR A 362 12.16 23.05 0.32
CA THR A 362 11.93 22.55 1.70
C THR A 362 10.46 22.65 2.14
N SER A 363 9.72 23.66 1.65
CA SER A 363 8.27 23.81 1.92
C SER A 363 7.41 22.71 1.31
N SER A 364 7.91 21.97 0.33
CA SER A 364 7.22 20.85 -0.33
C SER A 364 7.62 19.48 0.22
N LEU A 365 8.50 19.45 1.24
CA LEU A 365 8.94 18.21 1.86
C LEU A 365 8.02 17.81 3.02
N SER A 366 7.77 16.51 3.13
CA SER A 366 7.06 15.93 4.25
C SER A 366 7.97 15.78 5.45
N GLU A 367 7.56 16.31 6.61
CA GLU A 367 8.28 16.15 7.86
C GLU A 367 8.02 14.77 8.47
N GLY A 368 9.05 14.13 9.00
CA GLY A 368 8.91 12.88 9.76
C GLY A 368 8.65 11.63 8.90
N ALA A 369 8.95 11.68 7.62
CA ALA A 369 8.95 10.47 6.80
C ALA A 369 9.92 9.44 7.40
N GLY A 370 9.38 8.30 7.87
CA GLY A 370 10.17 7.22 8.45
C GLY A 370 11.08 6.54 7.41
N PRO A 371 11.98 5.65 7.82
CA PRO A 371 12.84 4.91 6.90
C PRO A 371 12.01 4.23 5.80
N GLY A 372 12.34 4.50 4.53
CA GLY A 372 11.66 3.90 3.37
C GLY A 372 10.42 4.64 2.86
N ARG A 373 9.97 5.72 3.51
CA ARG A 373 8.93 6.58 2.95
C ARG A 373 9.55 7.74 2.19
N PRO A 374 9.08 8.05 0.96
CA PRO A 374 9.54 9.24 0.25
C PRO A 374 9.14 10.50 1.02
N SER A 375 10.05 11.47 1.06
CA SER A 375 9.79 12.79 1.66
C SER A 375 8.90 13.68 0.79
N ILE A 376 8.49 13.19 -0.38
CA ILE A 376 7.73 13.91 -1.40
C ILE A 376 6.53 13.04 -1.75
N SER A 377 5.33 13.62 -1.74
CA SER A 377 4.14 12.92 -2.22
C SER A 377 4.24 12.68 -3.73
N PHE A 378 3.63 11.59 -4.19
CA PHE A 378 3.62 11.29 -5.62
C PHE A 378 2.84 12.36 -6.42
N GLU A 379 1.81 12.93 -5.82
CA GLU A 379 1.05 14.03 -6.40
C GLU A 379 1.90 15.28 -6.57
N ASP A 380 2.62 15.69 -5.53
CA ASP A 380 3.49 16.85 -5.60
C ASP A 380 4.62 16.62 -6.63
N LEU A 381 5.17 15.41 -6.72
CA LEU A 381 6.14 15.06 -7.75
C LEU A 381 5.58 15.25 -9.17
N ARG A 382 4.35 14.80 -9.42
CA ARG A 382 3.69 14.96 -10.72
C ARG A 382 3.51 16.42 -11.10
N GLU A 383 3.01 17.24 -10.17
CA GLU A 383 2.81 18.66 -10.41
C GLU A 383 4.16 19.40 -10.61
N MET A 384 5.20 19.04 -9.86
CA MET A 384 6.55 19.59 -10.06
C MET A 384 7.13 19.22 -11.43
N LEU A 385 7.02 17.95 -11.84
CA LEU A 385 7.46 17.52 -13.17
C LEU A 385 6.68 18.21 -14.28
N LYS A 386 5.36 18.33 -14.13
CA LYS A 386 4.50 19.04 -15.07
C LYS A 386 4.94 20.50 -15.25
N ALA A 387 5.13 21.22 -14.15
CA ALA A 387 5.60 22.60 -14.19
C ALA A 387 6.97 22.71 -14.88
N LEU A 388 7.90 21.81 -14.55
CA LEU A 388 9.23 21.76 -15.13
C LEU A 388 9.20 21.50 -16.64
N LEU A 389 8.37 20.54 -17.11
CA LEU A 389 8.25 20.23 -18.53
C LEU A 389 7.63 21.38 -19.32
N ILE A 390 6.60 22.03 -18.78
CA ILE A 390 5.98 23.21 -19.40
C ILE A 390 7.01 24.34 -19.58
N GLU A 391 7.78 24.64 -18.54
CA GLU A 391 8.75 25.73 -18.54
C GLU A 391 9.94 25.43 -19.45
N ARG A 392 10.55 24.25 -19.27
CA ARG A 392 11.84 23.94 -19.90
C ARG A 392 11.74 23.60 -21.39
N PHE A 393 10.60 23.05 -21.83
CA PHE A 393 10.33 22.72 -23.22
C PHE A 393 9.35 23.69 -23.90
N GLU A 394 9.06 24.84 -23.28
CA GLU A 394 8.10 25.85 -23.76
C GLU A 394 6.76 25.23 -24.20
N MET A 395 6.31 24.19 -23.49
CA MET A 395 5.18 23.37 -23.87
C MET A 395 3.86 24.13 -23.84
N LYS A 396 3.14 24.16 -24.97
CA LYS A 396 1.76 24.67 -25.10
C LYS A 396 0.83 23.51 -25.40
N PHE A 397 -0.22 23.41 -24.62
CA PHE A 397 -1.15 22.28 -24.69
C PHE A 397 -2.57 22.70 -24.35
N ARG A 398 -3.52 21.84 -24.69
CA ARG A 398 -4.91 21.90 -24.23
C ARG A 398 -5.45 20.50 -24.03
N MET A 399 -6.50 20.37 -23.22
CA MET A 399 -7.30 19.15 -23.12
C MET A 399 -8.45 19.25 -24.10
N GLU A 400 -8.72 18.18 -24.87
CA GLU A 400 -9.78 18.13 -25.87
C GLU A 400 -10.41 16.74 -25.90
N ASP A 401 -11.74 16.65 -25.94
CA ASP A 401 -12.41 15.37 -26.06
C ASP A 401 -12.26 14.81 -27.47
N GLN A 402 -11.62 13.65 -27.60
CA GLN A 402 -11.47 12.95 -28.87
C GLN A 402 -11.92 11.49 -28.76
N ALA A 403 -12.35 10.92 -29.91
CA ALA A 403 -12.80 9.54 -29.96
C ALA A 403 -11.61 8.58 -29.85
N VAL A 404 -11.36 8.06 -28.66
CA VAL A 404 -10.31 7.07 -28.38
C VAL A 404 -10.88 5.65 -28.32
N ASP A 405 -10.00 4.65 -28.39
CA ASP A 405 -10.35 3.25 -28.17
C ASP A 405 -10.69 3.03 -26.70
N ALA A 406 -11.86 2.49 -26.45
CA ALA A 406 -12.39 2.19 -25.11
C ALA A 406 -13.11 0.84 -25.12
N TYR A 407 -13.57 0.40 -23.96
CA TYR A 407 -14.28 -0.86 -23.83
C TYR A 407 -15.64 -0.68 -23.14
N GLU A 408 -16.60 -1.52 -23.54
CA GLU A 408 -17.85 -1.75 -22.84
C GLU A 408 -17.85 -3.16 -22.28
N LEU A 409 -18.24 -3.34 -21.01
CA LEU A 409 -18.44 -4.64 -20.40
C LEU A 409 -19.89 -5.05 -20.62
N VAL A 410 -20.12 -6.17 -21.33
CA VAL A 410 -21.46 -6.72 -21.61
C VAL A 410 -21.63 -8.11 -21.04
N ALA A 411 -22.86 -8.48 -20.68
CA ALA A 411 -23.18 -9.82 -20.19
C ALA A 411 -23.52 -10.76 -21.33
N GLU A 412 -22.78 -11.88 -21.48
CA GLU A 412 -23.12 -12.96 -22.44
C GLU A 412 -23.79 -14.15 -21.71
N LYS A 413 -23.11 -14.74 -20.75
CA LYS A 413 -23.58 -15.87 -19.92
C LYS A 413 -23.01 -15.71 -18.52
N PRO A 414 -23.50 -14.76 -17.71
CA PRO A 414 -22.92 -14.44 -16.42
C PRO A 414 -22.75 -15.66 -15.50
N LYS A 415 -21.59 -15.78 -14.87
CA LYS A 415 -21.20 -16.85 -13.94
C LYS A 415 -20.79 -16.24 -12.58
N LEU A 416 -21.54 -15.27 -12.12
CA LEU A 416 -21.25 -14.49 -10.93
C LEU A 416 -22.04 -15.04 -9.73
N THR A 417 -21.46 -14.92 -8.53
CA THR A 417 -22.14 -15.27 -7.27
C THR A 417 -22.72 -14.00 -6.66
N PRO A 418 -24.03 -13.94 -6.36
CA PRO A 418 -24.58 -12.81 -5.62
C PRO A 418 -23.92 -12.69 -4.25
N ALA A 419 -23.48 -11.50 -3.91
CA ALA A 419 -22.81 -11.21 -2.65
C ALA A 419 -23.78 -11.02 -1.49
N ASP A 420 -23.33 -11.23 -0.26
CA ASP A 420 -24.01 -10.70 0.93
C ASP A 420 -23.83 -9.16 0.95
N PRO A 421 -24.93 -8.39 0.93
CA PRO A 421 -24.84 -6.92 0.95
C PRO A 421 -24.14 -6.34 2.20
N LYS A 422 -23.97 -7.16 3.25
CA LYS A 422 -23.27 -6.76 4.47
C LYS A 422 -21.76 -6.98 4.38
N SER A 423 -21.30 -7.78 3.42
CA SER A 423 -19.86 -7.96 3.19
C SER A 423 -19.20 -6.67 2.76
N ARG A 424 -17.94 -6.51 3.13
CA ARG A 424 -17.12 -5.37 2.72
C ARG A 424 -16.99 -5.33 1.19
N THR A 425 -17.15 -4.15 0.61
CA THR A 425 -16.92 -3.93 -0.82
C THR A 425 -15.46 -3.69 -1.06
N ASN A 426 -14.77 -4.63 -1.69
CA ASN A 426 -13.36 -4.47 -2.07
C ASN A 426 -12.98 -5.37 -3.24
N CYS A 427 -11.84 -5.04 -3.86
CA CYS A 427 -11.09 -5.91 -4.76
C CYS A 427 -9.61 -5.90 -4.32
N HIS A 428 -8.97 -7.05 -4.37
CA HIS A 428 -7.54 -7.17 -4.05
C HIS A 428 -6.88 -8.28 -4.88
N ILE A 429 -5.57 -8.18 -5.05
CA ILE A 429 -4.78 -9.27 -5.62
C ILE A 429 -4.50 -10.31 -4.53
N GLY A 430 -4.87 -11.54 -4.79
CA GLY A 430 -4.67 -12.67 -3.88
C GLY A 430 -5.90 -13.57 -3.76
N PRO A 431 -5.78 -14.63 -2.93
CA PRO A 431 -6.84 -15.62 -2.75
C PRO A 431 -8.08 -15.02 -2.10
N GLY A 432 -9.23 -15.58 -2.48
CA GLY A 432 -10.51 -15.29 -1.83
C GLY A 432 -10.62 -15.94 -0.43
N PRO A 433 -11.80 -15.82 0.21
CA PRO A 433 -12.02 -16.37 1.55
C PRO A 433 -11.82 -17.88 1.66
N ASP A 434 -11.84 -18.62 0.54
CA ASP A 434 -11.59 -20.06 0.51
C ASP A 434 -10.08 -20.41 0.52
N GLY A 435 -9.20 -19.40 0.50
CA GLY A 435 -7.75 -19.55 0.55
C GLY A 435 -7.14 -20.22 -0.69
N LYS A 436 -7.91 -20.45 -1.75
CA LYS A 436 -7.40 -21.08 -2.97
C LYS A 436 -6.69 -20.05 -3.85
N ASP A 437 -5.46 -20.33 -4.16
CA ASP A 437 -4.64 -19.54 -5.07
C ASP A 437 -4.19 -20.39 -6.26
N PRO A 438 -4.89 -20.33 -7.41
CA PRO A 438 -4.49 -21.07 -8.61
C PRO A 438 -3.10 -20.70 -9.11
N SER A 439 -2.60 -19.51 -8.83
CA SER A 439 -1.24 -19.08 -9.23
C SER A 439 -0.14 -19.92 -8.59
N MET A 440 -0.43 -20.56 -7.44
CA MET A 440 0.50 -21.49 -6.79
C MET A 440 0.72 -22.78 -7.60
N THR A 441 -0.26 -23.17 -8.43
CA THR A 441 -0.18 -24.38 -9.27
C THR A 441 0.12 -24.07 -10.73
N SER A 442 -0.12 -22.84 -11.17
CA SER A 442 0.10 -22.39 -12.54
C SER A 442 0.88 -21.07 -12.54
N PRO A 443 2.22 -21.11 -12.61
CA PRO A 443 3.04 -19.88 -12.58
C PRO A 443 2.83 -18.98 -13.80
N ILE A 444 2.15 -19.46 -14.82
CA ILE A 444 1.79 -18.68 -16.01
C ILE A 444 0.58 -17.79 -15.70
N LEU A 445 -0.39 -18.30 -14.92
CA LEU A 445 -1.55 -17.56 -14.45
C LEU A 445 -1.20 -16.91 -13.11
N ASN A 446 -0.34 -15.93 -13.13
CA ASN A 446 0.27 -15.33 -11.94
C ASN A 446 -0.50 -14.14 -11.34
N MET A 447 -1.63 -13.74 -11.94
CA MET A 447 -2.50 -12.70 -11.45
C MET A 447 -3.83 -13.30 -11.00
N LEU A 448 -4.19 -13.11 -9.74
CA LEU A 448 -5.47 -13.52 -9.16
C LEU A 448 -6.11 -12.30 -8.51
N LEU A 449 -7.21 -11.83 -9.09
CA LEU A 449 -8.06 -10.78 -8.53
C LEU A 449 -9.24 -11.42 -7.81
N THR A 450 -9.44 -11.03 -6.57
CA THR A 450 -10.64 -11.35 -5.79
C THR A 450 -11.44 -10.10 -5.53
N CYS A 451 -12.71 -10.09 -5.94
CA CYS A 451 -13.65 -9.01 -5.65
C CYS A 451 -14.80 -9.54 -4.80
N GLN A 452 -15.18 -8.78 -3.78
CA GLN A 452 -16.26 -9.09 -2.87
C GLN A 452 -17.27 -7.93 -2.80
N ASN A 453 -18.56 -8.27 -2.92
CA ASN A 453 -19.68 -7.33 -2.82
C ASN A 453 -19.52 -6.09 -3.71
N VAL A 454 -19.04 -6.25 -4.93
CA VAL A 454 -18.88 -5.16 -5.90
C VAL A 454 -19.98 -5.15 -6.94
N THR A 455 -20.50 -3.98 -7.28
CA THR A 455 -21.37 -3.82 -8.45
C THR A 455 -20.54 -3.92 -9.73
N MET A 456 -21.16 -4.17 -10.87
CA MET A 456 -20.41 -4.19 -12.14
C MET A 456 -19.85 -2.80 -12.50
N GLU A 457 -20.55 -1.73 -12.15
CA GLU A 457 -20.03 -0.36 -12.29
C GLU A 457 -18.75 -0.16 -11.47
N GLN A 458 -18.72 -0.66 -10.23
CA GLN A 458 -17.53 -0.64 -9.39
C GLN A 458 -16.41 -1.53 -9.93
N ALA A 459 -16.74 -2.73 -10.38
CA ALA A 459 -15.74 -3.66 -10.92
C ALA A 459 -15.01 -3.08 -12.14
N VAL A 460 -15.73 -2.45 -13.08
CA VAL A 460 -15.09 -1.84 -14.26
C VAL A 460 -14.21 -0.65 -13.91
N GLU A 461 -14.51 0.08 -12.84
CA GLU A 461 -13.65 1.18 -12.34
C GLU A 461 -12.31 0.65 -11.81
N GLU A 462 -12.30 -0.54 -11.19
CA GLU A 462 -11.10 -1.16 -10.62
C GLU A 462 -10.27 -1.96 -11.63
N PHE A 463 -10.86 -2.46 -12.70
CA PHE A 463 -10.14 -3.30 -13.68
C PHE A 463 -8.84 -2.69 -14.21
N PRO A 464 -8.76 -1.39 -14.59
CA PRO A 464 -7.51 -0.79 -15.02
C PRO A 464 -6.42 -0.79 -13.94
N HIS A 465 -6.81 -0.67 -12.68
CA HIS A 465 -5.87 -0.72 -11.56
C HIS A 465 -5.15 -2.06 -11.46
N PHE A 466 -5.88 -3.16 -11.62
CA PHE A 466 -5.34 -4.52 -11.50
C PHE A 466 -4.82 -5.10 -12.82
N ALA A 467 -5.38 -4.65 -13.94
CA ALA A 467 -5.07 -5.14 -15.28
C ALA A 467 -4.57 -4.02 -16.20
N ALA A 468 -3.72 -3.13 -15.68
CA ALA A 468 -3.19 -1.94 -16.36
C ALA A 468 -2.52 -2.25 -17.71
N TYR A 469 -1.95 -3.46 -17.87
CA TYR A 469 -1.38 -3.91 -19.14
C TYR A 469 -2.42 -4.14 -20.24
N TYR A 470 -3.67 -4.44 -19.84
CA TYR A 470 -4.77 -4.79 -20.77
C TYR A 470 -5.78 -3.65 -20.94
N LEU A 471 -5.99 -2.88 -19.88
CA LEU A 471 -7.01 -1.83 -19.84
C LEU A 471 -6.38 -0.53 -19.34
N TYR A 472 -6.38 0.46 -20.19
CA TYR A 472 -5.83 1.79 -19.89
C TYR A 472 -6.88 2.74 -19.33
N GLN A 473 -8.15 2.48 -19.68
CA GLN A 473 -9.29 3.23 -19.21
C GLN A 473 -10.34 2.29 -18.64
N ALA A 474 -11.13 2.79 -17.68
CA ALA A 474 -12.22 2.03 -17.14
C ALA A 474 -13.26 1.72 -18.24
N PRO A 475 -13.61 0.45 -18.45
CA PRO A 475 -14.72 0.09 -19.32
C PRO A 475 -16.03 0.70 -18.82
N VAL A 476 -17.00 0.86 -19.70
CA VAL A 476 -18.36 1.24 -19.28
C VAL A 476 -19.17 0.00 -18.98
N ASP A 477 -19.82 -0.05 -17.83
CA ASP A 477 -20.76 -1.13 -17.53
C ASP A 477 -22.01 -1.06 -18.43
N LYS A 478 -22.20 -2.09 -19.24
CA LYS A 478 -23.36 -2.36 -20.09
C LYS A 478 -23.94 -3.74 -19.83
N THR A 479 -23.58 -4.36 -18.70
CA THR A 479 -24.04 -5.70 -18.35
C THR A 479 -25.53 -5.73 -17.98
N GLY A 480 -26.06 -4.63 -17.42
CA GLY A 480 -27.39 -4.54 -16.88
C GLY A 480 -27.60 -5.35 -15.59
N LEU A 481 -26.53 -5.92 -15.03
CA LEU A 481 -26.57 -6.69 -13.78
C LEU A 481 -26.73 -5.76 -12.58
N LYS A 482 -27.63 -6.12 -11.67
CA LYS A 482 -27.94 -5.31 -10.47
C LYS A 482 -27.43 -6.01 -9.21
N GLY A 483 -27.02 -5.21 -8.21
CA GLY A 483 -26.57 -5.68 -6.90
C GLY A 483 -25.06 -5.93 -6.84
N GLY A 484 -24.61 -6.41 -5.68
CA GLY A 484 -23.20 -6.75 -5.42
C GLY A 484 -22.91 -8.21 -5.83
N TRP A 485 -21.69 -8.45 -6.27
CA TRP A 485 -21.23 -9.72 -6.78
C TRP A 485 -19.90 -10.12 -6.15
N ASP A 486 -19.75 -11.41 -5.86
CA ASP A 486 -18.48 -12.03 -5.47
C ASP A 486 -17.92 -12.79 -6.67
N PHE A 487 -16.65 -12.56 -6.98
CA PHE A 487 -15.98 -13.27 -8.07
C PHE A 487 -14.46 -13.24 -7.92
N THR A 488 -13.83 -14.18 -8.62
CA THR A 488 -12.38 -14.19 -8.82
C THR A 488 -12.06 -14.17 -10.30
N LEU A 489 -10.93 -13.59 -10.67
CA LEU A 489 -10.36 -13.61 -12.02
C LEU A 489 -8.92 -14.05 -11.95
N ASN A 490 -8.54 -15.02 -12.80
CA ASN A 490 -7.16 -15.48 -12.87
C ASN A 490 -6.63 -15.34 -14.31
N TRP A 491 -5.54 -14.57 -14.48
CA TRP A 491 -4.95 -14.31 -15.80
C TRP A 491 -3.43 -14.24 -15.73
N SER A 492 -2.79 -14.13 -16.89
CA SER A 492 -1.35 -13.96 -17.04
C SER A 492 -0.99 -12.48 -17.03
N SER A 493 0.04 -12.08 -16.27
CA SER A 493 0.63 -10.74 -16.42
C SER A 493 1.18 -10.56 -17.83
N GLY A 494 1.36 -9.28 -18.25
CA GLY A 494 1.92 -8.97 -19.56
C GLY A 494 3.22 -9.71 -19.86
N ASP A 495 4.11 -9.83 -18.89
CA ASP A 495 5.41 -10.51 -19.03
C ASP A 495 5.31 -12.00 -19.38
N ASN A 496 4.19 -12.64 -19.06
CA ASN A 496 3.93 -14.05 -19.35
C ASN A 496 3.18 -14.27 -20.66
N MET A 497 2.79 -13.19 -21.35
CA MET A 497 2.10 -13.25 -22.64
C MET A 497 3.08 -13.42 -23.79
N PRO A 498 2.80 -14.30 -24.78
CA PRO A 498 3.61 -14.41 -26.00
C PRO A 498 3.66 -13.10 -26.77
N GLY A 499 4.86 -12.71 -27.22
CA GLY A 499 5.07 -11.49 -28.01
C GLY A 499 5.29 -10.23 -27.16
N PHE A 500 5.39 -10.35 -25.85
CA PHE A 500 5.79 -9.24 -24.98
C PHE A 500 7.26 -8.87 -25.20
N ASN A 501 7.51 -7.67 -25.71
CA ASN A 501 8.86 -7.14 -25.99
C ASN A 501 9.27 -6.02 -25.02
N GLY A 502 8.65 -5.92 -23.83
CA GLY A 502 9.00 -4.90 -22.82
C GLY A 502 8.58 -3.46 -23.17
N GLY A 503 7.94 -3.23 -24.29
CA GLY A 503 7.38 -1.94 -24.69
C GLY A 503 5.86 -2.01 -24.58
N GLY A 504 5.31 -1.38 -23.52
CA GLY A 504 3.91 -1.47 -23.13
C GLY A 504 2.93 -1.23 -24.28
N GLY A 505 2.14 -2.24 -24.55
CA GLY A 505 0.99 -2.21 -25.43
C GLY A 505 0.21 -3.51 -25.30
N PRO A 506 -1.12 -3.49 -25.44
CA PRO A 506 -1.91 -4.69 -25.37
C PRO A 506 -1.46 -5.69 -26.42
N PRO A 507 -1.46 -7.01 -26.13
CA PRO A 507 -1.17 -8.01 -27.13
C PRO A 507 -2.14 -7.84 -28.31
N GLN A 508 -1.61 -7.81 -29.54
CA GLN A 508 -2.40 -7.58 -30.75
C GLN A 508 -3.35 -8.74 -31.13
N SER A 509 -3.63 -9.67 -30.23
CA SER A 509 -4.60 -10.73 -30.48
C SER A 509 -6.03 -10.23 -30.20
N GLU A 510 -6.64 -9.58 -31.19
CA GLU A 510 -8.06 -9.18 -31.19
C GLU A 510 -9.04 -10.38 -31.28
N SER A 511 -8.57 -11.62 -31.29
CA SER A 511 -9.44 -12.79 -31.48
C SER A 511 -9.46 -13.70 -30.24
N GLY A 512 -10.49 -13.53 -29.43
CA GLY A 512 -10.82 -14.39 -28.29
C GLY A 512 -11.20 -15.82 -28.67
N THR A 513 -10.28 -16.65 -29.17
CA THR A 513 -10.62 -18.03 -29.56
C THR A 513 -9.55 -19.08 -29.32
N ALA A 514 -8.37 -18.77 -28.82
CA ALA A 514 -7.42 -19.84 -28.47
C ALA A 514 -6.69 -19.52 -27.17
N SER A 515 -6.73 -20.46 -26.20
CA SER A 515 -5.72 -20.48 -25.14
C SER A 515 -4.35 -20.53 -25.83
N GLU A 516 -3.46 -19.63 -25.44
CA GLU A 516 -2.10 -19.62 -25.99
C GLU A 516 -1.45 -20.99 -25.79
N PRO A 517 -0.57 -21.44 -26.72
CA PRO A 517 0.05 -22.77 -26.64
C PRO A 517 0.78 -23.06 -25.34
N ASN A 518 1.21 -22.02 -24.62
CA ASN A 518 1.88 -22.11 -23.31
C ASN A 518 0.90 -22.15 -22.12
N GLY A 519 -0.43 -22.06 -22.35
CA GLY A 519 -1.44 -21.99 -21.29
C GLY A 519 -1.67 -20.60 -20.71
N ALA A 520 -1.08 -19.55 -21.28
CA ALA A 520 -1.36 -18.18 -20.87
C ALA A 520 -2.82 -17.78 -21.18
N LEU A 521 -3.38 -16.93 -20.35
CA LEU A 521 -4.74 -16.43 -20.45
C LEU A 521 -4.74 -14.90 -20.36
N SER A 522 -5.27 -14.23 -21.38
CA SER A 522 -5.41 -12.78 -21.33
C SER A 522 -6.50 -12.35 -20.33
N PHE A 523 -6.46 -11.11 -19.87
CA PHE A 523 -7.52 -10.55 -19.03
C PHE A 523 -8.89 -10.59 -19.74
N TYR A 524 -8.93 -10.31 -21.05
CA TYR A 524 -10.15 -10.38 -21.86
C TYR A 524 -10.77 -11.79 -21.87
N ASP A 525 -9.91 -12.79 -22.03
CA ASP A 525 -10.33 -14.20 -22.02
C ASP A 525 -10.76 -14.66 -20.61
N ALA A 526 -10.07 -14.21 -19.57
CA ALA A 526 -10.44 -14.51 -18.18
C ALA A 526 -11.84 -13.96 -17.88
N VAL A 527 -12.12 -12.69 -18.19
CA VAL A 527 -13.44 -12.06 -18.06
C VAL A 527 -14.51 -12.89 -18.80
N SER A 528 -14.20 -13.35 -20.01
CA SER A 528 -15.15 -14.14 -20.80
C SER A 528 -15.35 -15.56 -20.26
N LYS A 529 -14.28 -16.28 -19.95
CA LYS A 529 -14.32 -17.68 -19.55
C LYS A 529 -14.81 -17.86 -18.11
N GLU A 530 -14.34 -17.02 -17.20
CA GLU A 530 -14.60 -17.17 -15.77
C GLU A 530 -15.87 -16.44 -15.33
N LEU A 531 -16.09 -15.20 -15.80
CA LEU A 531 -17.27 -14.43 -15.43
C LEU A 531 -18.43 -14.55 -16.43
N GLY A 532 -18.20 -15.03 -17.66
CA GLY A 532 -19.21 -15.06 -18.72
C GLY A 532 -19.64 -13.66 -19.17
N LEU A 533 -18.76 -12.69 -19.00
CA LEU A 533 -18.89 -11.30 -19.44
C LEU A 533 -17.93 -11.07 -20.63
N LYS A 534 -18.10 -9.99 -21.37
CA LYS A 534 -17.25 -9.68 -22.51
C LYS A 534 -16.91 -8.20 -22.56
N LEU A 535 -15.63 -7.92 -22.79
CA LEU A 535 -15.12 -6.59 -23.11
C LEU A 535 -15.23 -6.35 -24.62
N VAL A 536 -16.08 -5.41 -25.00
CA VAL A 536 -16.32 -5.05 -26.41
C VAL A 536 -15.65 -3.71 -26.70
N LYS A 537 -14.78 -3.71 -27.71
CA LYS A 537 -14.07 -2.50 -28.13
C LYS A 537 -15.03 -1.51 -28.79
N VAL A 538 -14.96 -0.25 -28.36
CA VAL A 538 -15.79 0.86 -28.87
C VAL A 538 -14.94 2.11 -29.03
N LYS A 539 -15.46 3.11 -29.73
CA LYS A 539 -14.90 4.46 -29.74
C LYS A 539 -15.71 5.34 -28.79
N ARG A 540 -15.03 6.04 -27.89
CA ARG A 540 -15.66 6.93 -26.91
C ARG A 540 -14.92 8.27 -26.86
N PRO A 541 -15.63 9.41 -26.73
CA PRO A 541 -14.98 10.68 -26.46
C PRO A 541 -14.35 10.65 -25.07
N GLU A 542 -13.05 10.89 -25.00
CA GLU A 542 -12.27 11.01 -23.76
C GLU A 542 -11.36 12.22 -23.88
N PRO A 543 -11.03 12.87 -22.75
CA PRO A 543 -10.11 13.98 -22.74
C PRO A 543 -8.69 13.49 -23.10
N VAL A 544 -8.15 14.04 -24.19
CA VAL A 544 -6.76 13.79 -24.63
C VAL A 544 -5.94 15.06 -24.47
N LEU A 545 -4.63 14.88 -24.27
CA LEU A 545 -3.67 15.97 -24.24
C LEU A 545 -3.26 16.33 -25.67
N VAL A 546 -3.68 17.49 -26.16
CA VAL A 546 -3.25 18.01 -27.46
C VAL A 546 -2.04 18.91 -27.25
N ILE A 547 -0.90 18.54 -27.83
CA ILE A 547 0.32 19.35 -27.82
C ILE A 547 0.28 20.29 -29.02
N ASP A 548 0.13 21.58 -28.75
CA ASP A 548 0.15 22.62 -29.78
C ASP A 548 1.58 23.04 -30.12
N HIS A 549 2.49 22.98 -29.15
CA HIS A 549 3.89 23.28 -29.30
C HIS A 549 4.72 22.61 -28.21
N ILE A 550 5.90 22.15 -28.53
CA ILE A 550 6.94 21.67 -27.62
C ILE A 550 8.30 21.74 -28.30
N ASP A 551 9.28 22.31 -27.63
CA ASP A 551 10.65 22.38 -28.12
C ASP A 551 11.39 21.06 -27.92
N GLU A 552 12.21 20.64 -28.90
CA GLU A 552 13.00 19.41 -28.81
C GLU A 552 14.13 19.51 -27.79
N GLN A 553 14.70 20.71 -27.66
CA GLN A 553 15.77 20.98 -26.71
C GLN A 553 15.24 21.80 -25.54
N PRO A 554 15.54 21.42 -24.29
CA PRO A 554 15.13 22.22 -23.15
C PRO A 554 15.90 23.56 -23.12
N THR A 555 15.28 24.57 -22.57
CA THR A 555 15.99 25.84 -22.28
C THR A 555 17.20 25.58 -21.37
N PRO A 556 18.28 26.37 -21.48
CA PRO A 556 19.49 26.18 -20.65
C PRO A 556 19.19 26.10 -19.14
N ASN A 557 19.94 25.25 -18.47
CA ASN A 557 19.84 25.08 -17.00
C ASN A 557 20.30 26.31 -16.24
#